data_be8d99891e69f51dc0abd323cb579c10
#
_entry.id   be8d99891e69f51dc0abd323cb579c10
#
_cell.length_a   1.000
_cell.length_b   1.000
_cell.length_c   1.000
_cell.angle_alpha   90.00
_cell.angle_beta   90.00
_cell.angle_gamma   90.00
#
_symmetry.space_group_name_H-M   'P 1'
#
loop_
_entity.id
_entity.type
_entity.pdbx_description
1 polymer ?
#
loop_
_entity_poly.entity_id
_entity_poly.type
_entity_poly.pdbx_seq_one_letter_code
_entity_poly.pdbx_strand_id
1 'polypeptide(L)'
;IKLKKGRLEAEPVDSGINEMLASYGVSYQNSLVVDQYNFNTAFNMGNGMVMNMPYPFWVKVFKKNMDAGNPALDMIDNLLFPWTGSLRVEEENLGEKKASVLMSSSDSSWIQTSWDLNPRQRFMPQQSELRPHPLAVLVSGRFTSFYKAKEIPQKPVDNSSAVSSAPVPPQNETIVDGTEDAALLVISDALFITEDFARR
;
A
#
# COMPACT_ATOMS: atom_id res chain seq x y z
N ILE A 1 1.14 8.13 -0.15
CA ILE A 1 1.56 9.34 -0.88
C ILE A 1 0.74 10.53 -0.42
N LYS A 2 1.28 11.75 -0.61
CA LYS A 2 0.57 13.00 -0.39
C LYS A 2 0.49 13.77 -1.70
N LEU A 3 -0.73 14.14 -2.10
CA LEU A 3 -0.95 14.94 -3.31
C LEU A 3 -0.60 16.40 -3.05
N LYS A 4 0.14 17.03 -3.95
CA LYS A 4 0.44 18.45 -3.89
C LYS A 4 -0.76 19.27 -4.36
N LYS A 5 -1.21 20.20 -3.51
CA LYS A 5 -2.38 21.01 -3.80
C LYS A 5 -2.21 21.81 -5.10
N GLY A 6 -3.15 21.68 -6.02
CA GLY A 6 -3.16 22.40 -7.30
C GLY A 6 -2.19 21.90 -8.36
N ARG A 7 -1.52 20.76 -8.13
CA ARG A 7 -0.62 20.12 -9.10
C ARG A 7 -0.93 18.63 -9.21
N LEU A 8 -0.71 18.06 -10.39
CA LEU A 8 -0.74 16.61 -10.60
C LEU A 8 0.64 16.01 -10.26
N GLU A 9 1.07 16.24 -9.04
CA GLU A 9 2.32 15.73 -8.46
C GLU A 9 2.02 15.18 -7.07
N ALA A 10 2.73 14.16 -6.69
CA ALA A 10 2.71 13.61 -5.35
C ALA A 10 4.08 13.76 -4.67
N GLU A 11 4.13 13.46 -3.41
CA GLU A 11 5.36 13.25 -2.66
C GLU A 11 5.23 11.97 -1.84
N PRO A 12 6.32 11.22 -1.67
CA PRO A 12 6.32 10.06 -0.79
C PRO A 12 6.08 10.51 0.65
N VAL A 13 5.41 9.65 1.40
CA VAL A 13 5.25 9.82 2.85
C VAL A 13 5.96 8.66 3.53
N ASP A 14 6.94 8.97 4.35
CA ASP A 14 7.50 7.99 5.24
C ASP A 14 6.59 7.87 6.47
N SER A 15 5.95 6.73 6.61
CA SER A 15 5.08 6.42 7.75
C SER A 15 5.83 5.80 8.93
N GLY A 16 7.14 5.51 8.78
CA GLY A 16 7.94 4.81 9.77
C GLY A 16 7.59 3.32 9.96
N ILE A 17 6.57 2.81 9.25
CA ILE A 17 6.11 1.42 9.40
C ILE A 17 6.95 0.41 8.60
N ASN A 18 7.71 0.87 7.60
CA ASN A 18 8.36 -0.02 6.65
C ASN A 18 9.45 -0.88 7.30
N GLU A 19 10.17 -0.36 8.29
CA GLU A 19 11.16 -1.14 9.05
C GLU A 19 10.50 -2.31 9.81
N MET A 20 9.35 -2.04 10.43
CA MET A 20 8.57 -3.07 11.12
C MET A 20 8.04 -4.12 10.13
N LEU A 21 7.46 -3.69 9.02
CA LEU A 21 6.96 -4.61 7.99
C LEU A 21 8.09 -5.47 7.41
N ALA A 22 9.25 -4.88 7.13
CA ALA A 22 10.41 -5.59 6.63
C ALA A 22 10.87 -6.68 7.60
N SER A 23 10.86 -6.42 8.93
CA SER A 23 11.17 -7.42 9.94
C SER A 23 10.19 -8.60 9.97
N TYR A 24 8.98 -8.38 9.47
CA TYR A 24 7.95 -9.42 9.33
C TYR A 24 7.97 -10.12 7.97
N GLY A 25 8.86 -9.71 7.06
CA GLY A 25 9.06 -10.36 5.77
C GLY A 25 8.38 -9.66 4.59
N VAL A 26 7.89 -8.42 4.74
CA VAL A 26 7.30 -7.63 3.65
C VAL A 26 7.79 -6.19 3.73
N SER A 27 8.24 -5.62 2.63
CA SER A 27 8.59 -4.20 2.54
C SER A 27 7.73 -3.47 1.50
N TYR A 28 7.42 -2.23 1.78
CA TYR A 28 6.79 -1.31 0.83
C TYR A 28 7.88 -0.62 0.00
N GLN A 29 7.69 -0.65 -1.31
CA GLN A 29 8.60 0.01 -2.24
C GLN A 29 8.09 1.43 -2.52
N ASN A 30 8.92 2.43 -2.22
CA ASN A 30 8.59 3.84 -2.39
C ASN A 30 8.61 4.28 -3.86
N SER A 31 7.63 3.84 -4.62
CA SER A 31 7.49 4.03 -6.06
C SER A 31 6.01 3.98 -6.45
N LEU A 32 5.70 4.26 -7.71
CA LEU A 32 4.34 4.15 -8.24
C LEU A 32 4.27 2.96 -9.20
N VAL A 33 3.27 2.12 -9.02
CA VAL A 33 2.91 1.11 -10.01
C VAL A 33 2.05 1.78 -11.08
N VAL A 34 2.43 1.58 -12.32
CA VAL A 34 1.73 2.09 -13.51
C VAL A 34 1.33 0.89 -14.36
N ASP A 35 0.09 0.84 -14.82
CA ASP A 35 -0.45 -0.33 -15.51
C ASP A 35 -1.24 0.07 -16.76
N GLN A 36 -1.10 -0.68 -17.85
CA GLN A 36 -1.94 -0.53 -19.03
C GLN A 36 -3.39 -0.91 -18.75
N TYR A 37 -3.64 -1.81 -17.80
CA TYR A 37 -4.98 -2.12 -17.29
C TYR A 37 -5.32 -1.17 -16.14
N ASN A 38 -6.02 -0.10 -16.48
CA ASN A 38 -6.31 1.00 -15.57
C ASN A 38 -7.75 1.46 -15.68
N PHE A 39 -8.11 2.39 -14.83
CA PHE A 39 -9.45 2.98 -14.80
C PHE A 39 -9.44 4.31 -15.57
N ASN A 40 -10.51 4.55 -16.36
CA ASN A 40 -10.72 5.85 -16.98
C ASN A 40 -11.23 6.86 -15.95
N THR A 41 -10.66 8.05 -15.96
CA THR A 41 -11.14 9.12 -15.08
C THR A 41 -11.26 10.44 -15.83
N ALA A 42 -12.09 11.33 -15.29
CA ALA A 42 -12.39 12.62 -15.87
C ALA A 42 -11.39 13.69 -15.41
N PHE A 43 -10.73 14.33 -16.35
CA PHE A 43 -9.83 15.45 -16.09
C PHE A 43 -10.42 16.75 -16.61
N ASN A 44 -10.40 17.79 -15.77
CA ASN A 44 -10.72 19.14 -16.21
C ASN A 44 -9.54 19.72 -16.99
N MET A 45 -9.75 19.97 -18.26
CA MET A 45 -8.74 20.45 -19.20
C MET A 45 -8.64 21.99 -19.23
N GLY A 46 -9.45 22.68 -18.44
CA GLY A 46 -9.66 24.13 -18.48
C GLY A 46 -10.81 24.51 -19.41
N ASN A 47 -11.25 25.77 -19.31
CA ASN A 47 -12.35 26.33 -20.12
C ASN A 47 -13.67 25.52 -20.09
N GLY A 48 -13.92 24.80 -18.99
CA GLY A 48 -15.12 23.96 -18.86
C GLY A 48 -15.07 22.62 -19.63
N MET A 49 -13.96 22.32 -20.28
CA MET A 49 -13.77 21.05 -20.99
C MET A 49 -13.37 19.94 -20.00
N VAL A 50 -14.12 18.86 -19.99
CA VAL A 50 -13.80 17.63 -19.23
C VAL A 50 -13.51 16.54 -20.24
N MET A 51 -12.35 15.87 -20.09
CA MET A 51 -11.94 14.75 -20.91
C MET A 51 -11.84 13.48 -20.04
N ASN A 52 -12.57 12.44 -20.45
CA ASN A 52 -12.44 11.12 -19.85
C ASN A 52 -11.34 10.35 -20.57
N MET A 53 -10.31 9.92 -19.84
CA MET A 53 -9.16 9.25 -20.42
C MET A 53 -8.60 8.16 -19.50
N PRO A 54 -7.91 7.14 -20.06
CA PRO A 54 -7.18 6.17 -19.26
C PRO A 54 -6.21 6.84 -18.30
N TYR A 55 -6.17 6.37 -17.06
CA TYR A 55 -5.26 6.90 -16.05
C TYR A 55 -4.38 5.79 -15.45
N PRO A 56 -3.20 5.55 -16.02
CA PRO A 56 -2.37 4.39 -15.69
C PRO A 56 -1.95 4.25 -14.22
N PHE A 57 -2.04 5.32 -13.44
CA PHE A 57 -1.81 5.30 -11.99
C PHE A 57 -3.01 4.77 -11.17
N TRP A 58 -4.15 4.54 -11.81
CA TRP A 58 -5.31 3.88 -11.19
C TRP A 58 -5.36 2.45 -11.68
N VAL A 59 -4.52 1.63 -11.05
CA VAL A 59 -4.32 0.22 -11.41
C VAL A 59 -5.58 -0.58 -11.17
N LYS A 60 -6.05 -1.28 -12.20
CA LYS A 60 -7.18 -2.19 -12.10
C LYS A 60 -6.69 -3.62 -12.02
N VAL A 61 -6.85 -4.22 -10.85
CA VAL A 61 -6.53 -5.62 -10.59
C VAL A 61 -7.75 -6.49 -10.92
N PHE A 62 -7.60 -7.40 -11.87
CA PHE A 62 -8.65 -8.35 -12.23
C PHE A 62 -8.48 -9.68 -11.47
N LYS A 63 -9.56 -10.47 -11.41
CA LYS A 63 -9.58 -11.81 -10.81
C LYS A 63 -8.39 -12.68 -11.20
N LYS A 64 -7.99 -12.66 -12.47
CA LYS A 64 -6.83 -13.43 -12.99
C LYS A 64 -5.48 -13.07 -12.35
N ASN A 65 -5.38 -11.88 -11.74
CA ASN A 65 -4.20 -11.37 -11.06
C ASN A 65 -4.31 -11.50 -9.53
N MET A 66 -5.29 -12.28 -9.06
CA MET A 66 -5.52 -12.62 -7.66
C MET A 66 -5.21 -14.09 -7.41
N ASP A 67 -4.84 -14.42 -6.17
CA ASP A 67 -4.60 -15.80 -5.75
C ASP A 67 -5.91 -16.61 -5.77
N ALA A 68 -6.02 -17.50 -6.72
CA ALA A 68 -7.19 -18.39 -6.87
C ALA A 68 -7.33 -19.42 -5.73
N GLY A 69 -6.29 -19.62 -4.94
CA GLY A 69 -6.30 -20.54 -3.79
C GLY A 69 -6.87 -19.92 -2.51
N ASN A 70 -7.11 -18.61 -2.49
CA ASN A 70 -7.60 -17.92 -1.30
C ASN A 70 -9.11 -17.63 -1.39
N PRO A 71 -9.95 -18.33 -0.59
CA PRO A 71 -11.40 -18.18 -0.67
C PRO A 71 -11.92 -16.77 -0.32
N ALA A 72 -11.14 -15.96 0.40
CA ALA A 72 -11.52 -14.58 0.70
C ALA A 72 -11.59 -13.70 -0.56
N LEU A 73 -10.96 -14.13 -1.66
CA LEU A 73 -10.95 -13.41 -2.93
C LEU A 73 -12.01 -13.91 -3.93
N ASP A 74 -12.74 -14.97 -3.61
CA ASP A 74 -13.63 -15.63 -4.57
C ASP A 74 -14.74 -14.73 -5.12
N MET A 75 -15.27 -13.84 -4.28
CA MET A 75 -16.35 -12.92 -4.65
C MET A 75 -15.86 -11.60 -5.26
N ILE A 76 -14.55 -11.45 -5.45
CA ILE A 76 -13.95 -10.22 -5.96
C ILE A 76 -13.62 -10.39 -7.44
N ASP A 77 -14.30 -9.66 -8.31
CA ASP A 77 -14.04 -9.67 -9.76
C ASP A 77 -12.89 -8.75 -10.14
N ASN A 78 -12.85 -7.57 -9.55
CA ASN A 78 -11.77 -6.60 -9.74
C ASN A 78 -11.70 -5.61 -8.57
N LEU A 79 -10.53 -5.02 -8.40
CA LEU A 79 -10.28 -3.95 -7.44
C LEU A 79 -9.51 -2.82 -8.10
N LEU A 80 -9.75 -1.60 -7.62
CA LEU A 80 -9.03 -0.40 -8.04
C LEU A 80 -7.99 -0.01 -6.98
N PHE A 81 -6.75 0.18 -7.41
CA PHE A 81 -5.64 0.63 -6.58
C PHE A 81 -5.13 1.99 -7.09
N PRO A 82 -5.65 3.12 -6.55
CA PRO A 82 -5.24 4.45 -6.98
C PRO A 82 -3.88 4.84 -6.39
N TRP A 83 -2.93 5.23 -7.25
CA TRP A 83 -1.59 5.70 -6.90
C TRP A 83 -0.82 4.75 -5.96
N THR A 84 -0.96 3.48 -6.20
CA THR A 84 -0.36 2.43 -5.38
C THR A 84 1.14 2.31 -5.60
N GLY A 85 1.87 1.94 -4.54
CA GLY A 85 3.21 1.41 -4.66
C GLY A 85 3.22 -0.10 -4.87
N SER A 86 4.37 -0.72 -4.81
CA SER A 86 4.49 -2.18 -4.80
C SER A 86 4.97 -2.70 -3.46
N LEU A 87 4.72 -3.98 -3.22
CA LEU A 87 5.27 -4.72 -2.09
C LEU A 87 6.39 -5.64 -2.57
N ARG A 88 7.30 -5.95 -1.67
CA ARG A 88 8.34 -6.93 -1.86
C ARG A 88 8.33 -7.90 -0.69
N VAL A 89 8.38 -9.19 -0.98
CA VAL A 89 8.59 -10.22 0.02
C VAL A 89 10.09 -10.28 0.33
N GLU A 90 10.44 -10.14 1.60
CA GLU A 90 11.81 -10.22 2.12
C GLU A 90 12.00 -11.64 2.68
N GLU A 91 12.36 -12.57 1.82
CA GLU A 91 12.42 -14.00 2.15
C GLU A 91 13.39 -14.29 3.31
N GLU A 92 14.49 -13.54 3.39
CA GLU A 92 15.45 -13.63 4.48
C GLU A 92 14.88 -13.30 5.87
N ASN A 93 13.80 -12.53 5.92
CA ASN A 93 13.15 -12.11 7.16
C ASN A 93 11.89 -12.94 7.50
N LEU A 94 11.52 -13.89 6.64
CA LEU A 94 10.36 -14.73 6.89
C LEU A 94 10.62 -15.73 8.04
N GLY A 95 11.82 -16.34 8.10
CA GLY A 95 12.08 -17.42 9.04
C GLY A 95 11.12 -18.59 8.81
N GLU A 96 10.32 -18.94 9.83
CA GLU A 96 9.29 -20.01 9.73
C GLU A 96 7.93 -19.52 9.19
N LYS A 97 7.79 -18.21 8.96
CA LYS A 97 6.55 -17.62 8.40
C LYS A 97 6.42 -17.95 6.91
N LYS A 98 5.18 -17.95 6.42
CA LYS A 98 4.87 -18.14 5.00
C LYS A 98 4.29 -16.86 4.45
N ALA A 99 4.78 -16.43 3.29
CA ALA A 99 4.22 -15.31 2.55
C ALA A 99 3.49 -15.78 1.30
N SER A 100 2.34 -15.22 1.03
CA SER A 100 1.55 -15.45 -0.18
C SER A 100 1.20 -14.11 -0.82
N VAL A 101 1.47 -13.95 -2.10
CA VAL A 101 1.03 -12.79 -2.86
C VAL A 101 -0.43 -12.98 -3.24
N LEU A 102 -1.31 -12.18 -2.64
CA LEU A 102 -2.75 -12.29 -2.86
C LEU A 102 -3.22 -11.57 -4.12
N MET A 103 -2.60 -10.44 -4.44
CA MET A 103 -2.96 -9.61 -5.58
C MET A 103 -1.72 -8.98 -6.20
N SER A 104 -1.70 -8.92 -7.52
CA SER A 104 -0.64 -8.26 -8.29
C SER A 104 -1.24 -7.37 -9.38
N SER A 105 -0.46 -6.42 -9.86
CA SER A 105 -0.72 -5.71 -11.11
C SER A 105 -0.63 -6.66 -12.31
N SER A 106 -0.91 -6.19 -13.51
CA SER A 106 -0.84 -7.01 -14.71
C SER A 106 0.59 -7.23 -15.21
N ASP A 107 0.74 -8.14 -16.18
CA ASP A 107 1.99 -8.35 -16.92
C ASP A 107 2.41 -7.13 -17.76
N SER A 108 1.50 -6.16 -17.95
CA SER A 108 1.73 -4.93 -18.71
C SER A 108 1.92 -3.72 -17.77
N SER A 109 2.41 -3.96 -16.56
CA SER A 109 2.71 -2.94 -15.57
C SER A 109 4.20 -2.72 -15.38
N TRP A 110 4.57 -1.55 -14.90
CA TRP A 110 5.94 -1.16 -14.60
C TRP A 110 6.01 -0.24 -13.40
N ILE A 111 7.22 0.02 -12.92
CA ILE A 111 7.49 0.94 -11.83
C ILE A 111 7.89 2.31 -12.35
N GLN A 112 7.25 3.36 -11.86
CA GLN A 112 7.66 4.74 -12.03
C GLN A 112 8.23 5.27 -10.73
N THR A 113 9.44 5.82 -10.79
CA THR A 113 10.11 6.42 -9.62
C THR A 113 9.88 7.92 -9.51
N SER A 114 9.44 8.57 -10.59
CA SER A 114 9.02 9.96 -10.55
C SER A 114 7.61 10.10 -9.97
N TRP A 115 7.39 11.19 -9.25
CA TRP A 115 6.10 11.48 -8.60
C TRP A 115 5.22 12.43 -9.44
N ASP A 116 5.51 12.53 -10.74
CA ASP A 116 4.63 13.20 -11.70
C ASP A 116 3.41 12.33 -11.99
N LEU A 117 2.23 12.83 -11.68
CA LEU A 117 0.94 12.15 -11.86
C LEU A 117 0.18 12.67 -13.09
N ASN A 118 0.83 13.44 -13.96
CA ASN A 118 0.20 14.01 -15.14
C ASN A 118 -0.25 12.89 -16.10
N PRO A 119 -1.55 12.81 -16.45
CA PRO A 119 -2.05 11.78 -17.37
C PRO A 119 -1.54 11.94 -18.81
N ARG A 120 -1.00 13.12 -19.16
CA ARG A 120 -0.49 13.42 -20.51
C ARG A 120 0.98 13.12 -20.67
N GLN A 121 1.67 12.65 -19.63
CA GLN A 121 3.07 12.25 -19.79
C GLN A 121 3.18 11.06 -20.76
N ARG A 122 4.32 10.94 -21.41
CA ARG A 122 4.58 9.79 -22.27
C ARG A 122 5.00 8.61 -21.43
N PHE A 123 4.16 7.60 -21.39
CA PHE A 123 4.47 6.31 -20.79
C PHE A 123 5.16 5.45 -21.86
N MET A 124 6.45 5.25 -21.72
CA MET A 124 7.25 4.45 -22.67
C MET A 124 8.14 3.45 -21.90
N PRO A 125 7.54 2.48 -21.19
CA PRO A 125 8.32 1.46 -20.51
C PRO A 125 9.03 0.57 -21.56
N GLN A 126 10.23 0.10 -21.24
CA GLN A 126 10.88 -0.92 -22.05
C GLN A 126 10.15 -2.27 -21.83
N GLN A 127 10.13 -3.12 -22.84
CA GLN A 127 9.48 -4.43 -22.73
C GLN A 127 10.04 -5.28 -21.57
N SER A 128 11.33 -5.12 -21.27
CA SER A 128 12.00 -5.81 -20.15
C SER A 128 11.59 -5.33 -18.76
N GLU A 129 10.94 -4.17 -18.66
CA GLU A 129 10.46 -3.59 -17.40
C GLU A 129 9.03 -4.06 -17.07
N LEU A 130 8.32 -4.58 -18.08
CA LEU A 130 6.94 -5.03 -17.92
C LEU A 130 6.89 -6.34 -17.15
N ARG A 131 6.21 -6.31 -15.99
CA ARG A 131 6.00 -7.47 -15.14
C ARG A 131 4.92 -7.19 -14.08
N PRO A 132 4.32 -8.24 -13.50
CA PRO A 132 3.44 -8.08 -12.33
C PRO A 132 4.23 -7.55 -11.11
N HIS A 133 3.57 -6.69 -10.34
CA HIS A 133 4.08 -6.17 -9.08
C HIS A 133 3.11 -6.53 -7.95
N PRO A 134 3.58 -7.12 -6.83
CA PRO A 134 2.73 -7.45 -5.70
C PRO A 134 2.09 -6.20 -5.09
N LEU A 135 0.77 -6.26 -4.87
CA LEU A 135 -0.03 -5.17 -4.29
C LEU A 135 -0.67 -5.55 -2.96
N ALA A 136 -0.88 -6.85 -2.74
CA ALA A 136 -1.33 -7.37 -1.46
C ALA A 136 -0.58 -8.67 -1.13
N VAL A 137 -0.06 -8.75 0.08
CA VAL A 137 0.71 -9.90 0.58
C VAL A 137 0.16 -10.31 1.94
N LEU A 138 -0.08 -11.59 2.10
CA LEU A 138 -0.43 -12.22 3.37
C LEU A 138 0.79 -12.94 3.93
N VAL A 139 1.18 -12.60 5.15
CA VAL A 139 2.21 -13.34 5.90
C VAL A 139 1.52 -14.06 7.05
N SER A 140 1.76 -15.35 7.20
CA SER A 140 1.19 -16.18 8.26
C SER A 140 2.26 -16.95 9.01
N GLY A 141 2.01 -17.20 10.29
CA GLY A 141 2.91 -17.94 11.19
C GLY A 141 3.15 -17.23 12.50
N ARG A 142 4.30 -17.50 13.13
CA ARG A 142 4.70 -16.89 14.39
C ARG A 142 5.46 -15.60 14.15
N PHE A 143 5.05 -14.52 14.79
CA PHE A 143 5.71 -13.22 14.71
C PHE A 143 6.43 -12.94 16.02
N THR A 144 7.71 -12.58 15.94
CA THR A 144 8.43 -11.98 17.06
C THR A 144 8.13 -10.49 17.09
N SER A 145 7.87 -9.95 18.28
CA SER A 145 7.59 -8.51 18.41
C SER A 145 8.75 -7.67 17.88
N PHE A 146 8.44 -6.71 17.01
CA PHE A 146 9.42 -5.73 16.51
C PHE A 146 10.06 -4.92 17.63
N TYR A 147 9.33 -4.77 18.75
CA TYR A 147 9.79 -4.02 19.93
C TYR A 147 10.40 -4.90 21.03
N LYS A 148 10.62 -6.21 20.79
CA LYS A 148 11.19 -7.14 21.80
C LYS A 148 12.50 -6.63 22.42
N ALA A 149 13.33 -5.91 21.65
CA ALA A 149 14.59 -5.34 22.10
C ALA A 149 14.73 -3.84 21.81
N LYS A 150 13.61 -3.15 21.60
CA LYS A 150 13.57 -1.72 21.28
C LYS A 150 12.67 -0.99 22.27
N GLU A 151 12.94 0.29 22.47
CA GLU A 151 12.03 1.16 23.22
C GLU A 151 10.71 1.34 22.46
N ILE A 152 9.59 1.23 23.20
CA ILE A 152 8.27 1.48 22.63
C ILE A 152 8.11 3.00 22.43
N PRO A 153 7.69 3.46 21.24
CA PRO A 153 7.42 4.87 21.02
C PRO A 153 6.36 5.40 22.01
N GLN A 154 6.72 6.40 22.76
CA GLN A 154 5.77 7.06 23.66
C GLN A 154 4.89 8.03 22.86
N LYS A 155 3.61 8.09 23.22
CA LYS A 155 2.70 9.07 22.62
C LYS A 155 3.23 10.49 22.88
N PRO A 156 3.33 11.36 21.87
CA PRO A 156 3.70 12.76 22.09
C PRO A 156 2.78 13.39 23.12
N VAL A 157 3.35 14.01 24.14
CA VAL A 157 2.59 14.79 25.12
C VAL A 157 2.11 16.04 24.39
N ASP A 158 0.82 16.15 24.17
CA ASP A 158 0.21 17.34 23.57
C ASP A 158 0.16 18.44 24.64
N ASN A 159 1.17 19.32 24.64
CA ASN A 159 1.27 20.44 25.56
C ASN A 159 0.22 21.55 25.31
N SER A 160 -0.67 21.37 24.32
CA SER A 160 -1.71 22.35 24.00
C SER A 160 -3.00 22.21 24.82
N SER A 161 -3.14 21.14 25.60
CA SER A 161 -4.33 20.89 26.42
C SER A 161 -4.02 21.06 27.90
N ALA A 162 -4.03 22.29 28.38
CA ALA A 162 -3.97 22.62 29.80
C ALA A 162 -5.31 22.35 30.50
N VAL A 163 -5.94 21.20 30.29
CA VAL A 163 -7.06 20.70 31.15
C VAL A 163 -7.16 19.19 31.00
N SER A 164 -6.61 18.47 31.91
CA SER A 164 -7.09 17.28 32.60
C SER A 164 -5.92 16.55 33.25
N SER A 165 -5.71 16.87 34.50
CA SER A 165 -4.83 16.10 35.40
C SER A 165 -5.52 14.83 35.92
N ALA A 166 -6.11 14.04 35.01
CA ALA A 166 -6.44 12.67 35.36
C ALA A 166 -5.13 11.86 35.25
N PRO A 167 -4.70 11.14 36.27
CA PRO A 167 -3.55 10.27 36.17
C PRO A 167 -3.85 9.26 35.08
N VAL A 168 -3.02 9.26 34.01
CA VAL A 168 -3.03 8.20 33.03
C VAL A 168 -2.77 6.92 33.82
N PRO A 169 -3.69 5.94 33.82
CA PRO A 169 -3.44 4.69 34.53
C PRO A 169 -2.13 4.12 33.95
N PRO A 170 -1.27 3.53 34.81
CA PRO A 170 -0.07 2.89 34.33
C PRO A 170 -0.50 1.89 33.28
N GLN A 171 -0.11 2.11 32.03
CA GLN A 171 -0.26 1.10 31.01
C GLN A 171 0.61 -0.05 31.48
N ASN A 172 -0.01 -1.14 31.92
CA ASN A 172 0.67 -2.41 32.09
C ASN A 172 1.07 -2.88 30.69
N GLU A 173 2.11 -2.28 30.16
CA GLU A 173 2.70 -2.63 28.88
C GLU A 173 3.47 -3.92 29.05
N THR A 174 2.72 -5.02 29.09
CA THR A 174 3.34 -6.33 28.91
C THR A 174 3.67 -6.44 27.43
N ILE A 175 4.93 -6.17 27.07
CA ILE A 175 5.41 -6.46 25.72
C ILE A 175 5.33 -7.97 25.56
N VAL A 176 4.44 -8.42 24.70
CA VAL A 176 4.38 -9.81 24.31
C VAL A 176 5.60 -10.07 23.39
N ASP A 177 6.43 -11.03 23.75
CA ASP A 177 7.63 -11.37 22.98
C ASP A 177 7.35 -11.81 21.55
N GLY A 178 6.17 -12.32 21.31
CA GLY A 178 5.70 -12.75 19.99
C GLY A 178 4.27 -13.26 20.04
N THR A 179 3.78 -13.63 18.86
CA THR A 179 2.47 -14.28 18.72
C THR A 179 2.65 -15.79 18.58
N GLU A 180 1.58 -16.54 18.83
CA GLU A 180 1.44 -17.89 18.27
C GLU A 180 1.10 -17.78 16.78
N ASP A 181 0.19 -18.62 16.26
CA ASP A 181 -0.19 -18.50 14.86
C ASP A 181 -1.02 -17.23 14.62
N ALA A 182 -0.50 -16.36 13.76
CA ALA A 182 -1.13 -15.12 13.38
C ALA A 182 -1.02 -14.87 11.87
N ALA A 183 -1.81 -13.93 11.38
CA ALA A 183 -1.79 -13.51 9.99
C ALA A 183 -1.68 -11.99 9.90
N LEU A 184 -0.77 -11.51 9.04
CA LEU A 184 -0.57 -10.12 8.71
C LEU A 184 -0.88 -9.92 7.23
N LEU A 185 -1.95 -9.18 6.93
CA LEU A 185 -2.27 -8.74 5.58
C LEU A 185 -1.69 -7.34 5.35
N VAL A 186 -0.82 -7.22 4.36
CA VAL A 186 -0.25 -5.93 3.92
C VAL A 186 -0.79 -5.59 2.54
N ILE A 187 -1.37 -4.41 2.42
CA ILE A 187 -1.89 -3.88 1.15
C ILE A 187 -1.17 -2.57 0.84
N SER A 188 -0.69 -2.41 -0.38
CA SER A 188 0.16 -1.29 -0.80
C SER A 188 -0.58 0.05 -0.94
N ASP A 189 -1.90 0.06 -0.82
CA ASP A 189 -2.75 1.23 -0.95
C ASP A 189 -3.80 1.28 0.15
N ALA A 190 -4.02 2.45 0.74
CA ALA A 190 -5.07 2.70 1.73
C ALA A 190 -6.32 3.37 1.13
N LEU A 191 -6.24 3.90 -0.08
CA LEU A 191 -7.33 4.66 -0.69
C LEU A 191 -8.41 3.74 -1.27
N PHE A 192 -8.07 2.52 -1.65
CA PHE A 192 -9.00 1.58 -2.29
C PHE A 192 -10.24 1.26 -1.45
N ILE A 193 -10.16 1.40 -0.12
CA ILE A 193 -11.28 1.17 0.82
C ILE A 193 -12.02 2.46 1.21
N THR A 194 -11.58 3.63 0.72
CA THR A 194 -12.26 4.88 1.01
C THR A 194 -13.55 5.00 0.20
N GLU A 195 -14.54 5.77 0.71
CA GLU A 195 -15.83 5.94 0.02
C GLU A 195 -15.70 6.47 -1.40
N ASP A 196 -14.68 7.30 -1.66
CA ASP A 196 -14.43 7.88 -2.99
C ASP A 196 -14.09 6.82 -4.04
N PHE A 197 -13.50 5.69 -3.63
CA PHE A 197 -13.05 4.62 -4.52
C PHE A 197 -13.84 3.32 -4.37
N ALA A 198 -14.34 3.00 -3.19
CA ALA A 198 -15.06 1.75 -2.93
C ALA A 198 -16.41 1.63 -3.67
N ARG A 199 -16.95 2.75 -4.18
CA ARG A 199 -18.23 2.80 -4.91
C ARG A 199 -18.08 2.94 -6.43
N ARG A 200 -16.86 2.83 -6.96
CA ARG A 200 -16.56 2.89 -8.39
C ARG A 200 -16.31 1.49 -8.94
#